data_551d37468d0753624e0990a41ab04efb
#
_entry.id   551d37468d0753624e0990a41ab04efb
#
_cell.length_a   1.000
_cell.length_b   1.000
_cell.length_c   1.000
_cell.angle_alpha   90.00
_cell.angle_beta   90.00
_cell.angle_gamma   90.00
#
_symmetry.space_group_name_H-M   'P 1'
#
loop_
_entity.id
_entity.type
_entity.pdbx_description
1 polymer ?
#
loop_
_entity_poly.entity_id
_entity_poly.type
_entity_poly.pdbx_seq_one_letter_code
_entity_poly.pdbx_strand_id
1 'polypeptide(L)'
;MKGLLLAGGHGTRLRPLTYTGNKHMLPIANKPMLMYGFDQMRDAGITDIGIVLGPLHEGIKDALGDGSKFHAKITYIDQPDPKGIAHAVLISKDFLENQPFIVYLGDNLLKESIPELAEEFTASKPDAMVVLVRVKEPGRFGVVKIEDGKITKLVEKPKQFVSDFALAGVYFFQPSIFPVIETLKPSWRNELEITEAIQGLLHRGGRITFHEVSGWWKDTGRPEDILEANQLVLRDLKSSIKGKLDEGVSVSGSVEIGEGTHVHRGATIRGPAVIGENSEIGPGAYVGPYTSIGSNVKILGTEIENSIVLDGSIIDCRDRVVDSIIGRNSQIRSNDTQRPSGRRFVVGESTYVSL
;
A
#
# COMPACT_ATOMS: atom_id res chain seq x y z
N MET A 1 9.20 17.63 -13.81
CA MET A 1 8.98 17.23 -12.39
C MET A 1 9.52 15.82 -12.20
N LYS A 2 10.24 15.53 -11.10
CA LYS A 2 10.69 14.17 -10.76
C LYS A 2 9.78 13.52 -9.72
N GLY A 3 9.74 12.21 -9.69
CA GLY A 3 9.02 11.43 -8.68
C GLY A 3 9.96 10.91 -7.61
N LEU A 4 9.52 10.91 -6.35
CA LEU A 4 10.22 10.26 -5.24
C LEU A 4 9.26 9.35 -4.49
N LEU A 5 9.44 8.05 -4.64
CA LEU A 5 8.61 7.01 -4.04
C LEU A 5 9.32 6.43 -2.82
N LEU A 6 8.72 6.55 -1.63
CA LEU A 6 9.36 6.15 -0.39
C LEU A 6 8.98 4.73 0.02
N ALA A 7 9.97 3.85 0.09
CA ALA A 7 9.83 2.45 0.44
C ALA A 7 10.77 2.01 1.59
N GLY A 8 11.17 2.96 2.46
CA GLY A 8 12.18 2.73 3.50
C GLY A 8 11.69 2.17 4.84
N GLY A 9 10.38 2.00 5.03
CA GLY A 9 9.81 1.61 6.33
C GLY A 9 10.04 0.13 6.68
N HIS A 10 10.36 -0.19 7.95
CA HIS A 10 10.62 -1.55 8.44
C HIS A 10 9.40 -2.48 8.47
N GLY A 11 8.17 -1.97 8.44
CA GLY A 11 6.95 -2.79 8.47
C GLY A 11 6.75 -3.63 9.73
N THR A 12 7.34 -3.25 10.88
CA THR A 12 7.31 -4.05 12.11
C THR A 12 5.90 -4.38 12.62
N ARG A 13 4.94 -3.49 12.40
CA ARG A 13 3.54 -3.69 12.78
C ARG A 13 2.80 -4.71 11.91
N LEU A 14 3.37 -5.09 10.77
CA LEU A 14 2.84 -6.08 9.83
C LEU A 14 3.47 -7.46 10.00
N ARG A 15 4.32 -7.64 11.01
CA ARG A 15 4.83 -8.97 11.33
C ARG A 15 3.69 -9.90 11.73
N PRO A 16 3.72 -11.21 11.32
CA PRO A 16 4.87 -11.93 10.74
C PRO A 16 5.05 -11.76 9.22
N LEU A 17 4.14 -11.11 8.48
CA LEU A 17 4.16 -11.00 7.01
C LEU A 17 5.43 -10.31 6.46
N THR A 18 6.06 -9.47 7.27
CA THR A 18 7.23 -8.67 6.89
C THR A 18 8.54 -9.15 7.52
N TYR A 19 8.61 -10.38 8.03
CA TYR A 19 9.88 -10.95 8.48
C TYR A 19 10.83 -11.27 7.32
N THR A 20 10.27 -11.67 6.20
CA THR A 20 11.01 -12.17 5.03
C THR A 20 10.84 -11.30 3.78
N GLY A 21 10.26 -10.11 3.91
CA GLY A 21 10.06 -9.24 2.76
C GLY A 21 9.64 -7.81 3.11
N ASN A 22 9.74 -6.94 2.13
CA ASN A 22 9.37 -5.55 2.27
C ASN A 22 7.84 -5.39 2.32
N LYS A 23 7.34 -4.55 3.24
CA LYS A 23 5.90 -4.27 3.36
C LYS A 23 5.26 -3.74 2.07
N HIS A 24 6.00 -2.95 1.30
CA HIS A 24 5.51 -2.32 0.07
C HIS A 24 5.32 -3.34 -1.08
N MET A 25 5.84 -4.57 -0.90
CA MET A 25 5.64 -5.71 -1.80
C MET A 25 4.48 -6.62 -1.38
N LEU A 26 3.81 -6.33 -0.25
CA LEU A 26 2.56 -7.01 0.09
C LEU A 26 1.49 -6.62 -0.94
N PRO A 27 0.76 -7.59 -1.51
CA PRO A 27 -0.23 -7.29 -2.54
C PRO A 27 -1.55 -6.79 -1.93
N ILE A 28 -2.14 -5.84 -2.62
CA ILE A 28 -3.52 -5.40 -2.50
C ILE A 28 -4.20 -5.74 -3.83
N ALA A 29 -5.26 -6.54 -3.81
CA ALA A 29 -5.90 -7.03 -5.04
C ALA A 29 -4.87 -7.62 -6.04
N ASN A 30 -3.97 -8.48 -5.54
CA ASN A 30 -2.88 -9.14 -6.27
C ASN A 30 -1.82 -8.21 -6.90
N LYS A 31 -1.87 -6.90 -6.65
CA LYS A 31 -0.87 -5.93 -7.12
C LYS A 31 -0.02 -5.44 -5.94
N PRO A 32 1.33 -5.47 -6.01
CA PRO A 32 2.17 -4.94 -4.95
C PRO A 32 1.79 -3.50 -4.59
N MET A 33 1.69 -3.21 -3.30
CA MET A 33 1.25 -1.92 -2.76
C MET A 33 2.01 -0.73 -3.35
N LEU A 34 3.33 -0.86 -3.48
CA LEU A 34 4.20 0.16 -4.07
C LEU A 34 3.79 0.57 -5.49
N MET A 35 3.24 -0.39 -6.25
CA MET A 35 2.88 -0.18 -7.65
C MET A 35 1.71 0.79 -7.84
N TYR A 36 0.89 1.00 -6.80
CA TYR A 36 -0.19 1.98 -6.90
C TYR A 36 0.34 3.41 -7.03
N GLY A 37 1.25 3.81 -6.14
CA GLY A 37 1.89 5.12 -6.22
C GLY A 37 2.79 5.26 -7.45
N PHE A 38 3.51 4.19 -7.83
CA PHE A 38 4.35 4.16 -9.02
C PHE A 38 3.52 4.42 -10.30
N ASP A 39 2.42 3.67 -10.48
CA ASP A 39 1.56 3.82 -11.65
C ASP A 39 0.91 5.20 -11.70
N GLN A 40 0.44 5.73 -10.58
CA GLN A 40 -0.14 7.07 -10.53
C GLN A 40 0.84 8.17 -10.92
N MET A 41 2.11 8.07 -10.49
CA MET A 41 3.15 9.00 -10.92
C MET A 41 3.43 8.88 -12.41
N ARG A 42 3.60 7.64 -12.91
CA ARG A 42 3.81 7.38 -14.34
C ARG A 42 2.65 7.93 -15.18
N ASP A 43 1.41 7.70 -14.78
CA ASP A 43 0.21 8.15 -15.48
C ASP A 43 0.09 9.69 -15.48
N ALA A 44 0.73 10.36 -14.50
CA ALA A 44 0.93 11.82 -14.50
C ALA A 44 2.10 12.30 -15.38
N GLY A 45 2.70 11.40 -16.18
CA GLY A 45 3.86 11.73 -17.02
C GLY A 45 5.16 11.90 -16.24
N ILE A 46 5.19 11.54 -14.96
CA ILE A 46 6.39 11.59 -14.12
C ILE A 46 7.14 10.26 -14.30
N THR A 47 8.08 10.23 -15.22
CA THR A 47 8.79 9.02 -15.65
C THR A 47 10.21 8.90 -15.12
N ASP A 48 10.81 9.94 -14.52
CA ASP A 48 12.09 9.89 -13.81
C ASP A 48 11.80 9.78 -12.31
N ILE A 49 11.91 8.55 -11.78
CA ILE A 49 11.42 8.19 -10.44
C ILE A 49 12.57 7.67 -9.58
N GLY A 50 12.83 8.36 -8.47
CA GLY A 50 13.70 7.88 -7.39
C GLY A 50 12.90 6.99 -6.44
N ILE A 51 13.44 5.83 -6.09
CA ILE A 51 12.85 4.94 -5.09
C ILE A 51 13.77 4.88 -3.89
N VAL A 52 13.32 5.42 -2.75
CA VAL A 52 14.07 5.38 -1.50
C VAL A 52 13.85 4.05 -0.82
N LEU A 53 14.94 3.30 -0.66
CA LEU A 53 14.95 1.94 -0.12
C LEU A 53 15.47 1.93 1.33
N GLY A 54 14.74 1.22 2.19
CA GLY A 54 15.21 0.86 3.52
C GLY A 54 16.06 -0.43 3.54
N PRO A 55 16.46 -0.88 4.73
CA PRO A 55 17.27 -2.09 4.87
C PRO A 55 16.61 -3.36 4.31
N LEU A 56 15.29 -3.47 4.42
CA LEU A 56 14.49 -4.57 3.86
C LEU A 56 13.90 -4.13 2.53
N HIS A 57 14.63 -4.35 1.44
CA HIS A 57 14.21 -3.92 0.10
C HIS A 57 14.13 -5.08 -0.91
N GLU A 58 14.20 -6.30 -0.42
CA GLU A 58 14.09 -7.50 -1.24
C GLU A 58 12.79 -7.47 -2.07
N GLY A 59 12.89 -7.90 -3.31
CA GLY A 59 11.79 -7.96 -4.25
C GLY A 59 11.43 -6.64 -4.94
N ILE A 60 11.80 -5.46 -4.41
CA ILE A 60 11.49 -4.18 -5.10
C ILE A 60 12.32 -4.04 -6.37
N LYS A 61 13.63 -4.26 -6.27
CA LYS A 61 14.53 -4.16 -7.44
C LYS A 61 14.22 -5.23 -8.48
N ASP A 62 13.84 -6.44 -8.04
CA ASP A 62 13.45 -7.53 -8.93
C ASP A 62 12.14 -7.25 -9.68
N ALA A 63 11.17 -6.65 -9.00
CA ALA A 63 9.87 -6.31 -9.58
C ALA A 63 9.94 -5.15 -10.57
N LEU A 64 10.73 -4.12 -10.27
CA LEU A 64 10.75 -2.87 -11.02
C LEU A 64 11.93 -2.75 -11.99
N GLY A 65 13.07 -3.43 -11.72
CA GLY A 65 14.27 -3.34 -12.53
C GLY A 65 14.77 -1.91 -12.68
N ASP A 66 15.13 -1.53 -13.88
CA ASP A 66 15.51 -0.15 -14.25
C ASP A 66 14.32 0.76 -14.63
N GLY A 67 13.10 0.21 -14.59
CA GLY A 67 11.87 0.91 -14.95
C GLY A 67 11.50 0.83 -16.44
N SER A 68 12.35 0.33 -17.31
CA SER A 68 12.13 0.29 -18.76
C SER A 68 10.85 -0.46 -19.16
N LYS A 69 10.52 -1.55 -18.46
CA LYS A 69 9.27 -2.31 -18.63
C LYS A 69 8.00 -1.47 -18.41
N PHE A 70 8.13 -0.38 -17.69
CA PHE A 70 7.01 0.51 -17.32
C PHE A 70 7.09 1.87 -18.03
N HIS A 71 7.99 2.01 -19.02
CA HIS A 71 8.27 3.27 -19.70
C HIS A 71 8.70 4.39 -18.73
N ALA A 72 9.46 4.03 -17.70
CA ALA A 72 10.02 4.93 -16.70
C ALA A 72 11.52 4.68 -16.55
N LYS A 73 12.22 5.63 -15.95
CA LYS A 73 13.61 5.49 -15.50
C LYS A 73 13.61 5.48 -13.98
N ILE A 74 14.18 4.44 -13.39
CA ILE A 74 14.24 4.27 -11.94
C ILE A 74 15.67 4.49 -11.45
N THR A 75 15.79 5.30 -10.40
CA THR A 75 17.03 5.47 -9.62
C THR A 75 16.77 5.02 -8.19
N TYR A 76 17.52 4.03 -7.71
CA TYR A 76 17.42 3.55 -6.34
C TYR A 76 18.32 4.38 -5.41
N ILE A 77 17.76 4.82 -4.28
CA ILE A 77 18.42 5.67 -3.29
C ILE A 77 18.37 4.93 -1.96
N ASP A 78 19.50 4.54 -1.41
CA ASP A 78 19.56 3.79 -0.18
C ASP A 78 19.42 4.69 1.05
N GLN A 79 18.49 4.36 1.95
CA GLN A 79 18.30 4.94 3.27
C GLN A 79 18.52 3.84 4.33
N PRO A 80 19.77 3.54 4.70
CA PRO A 80 20.07 2.43 5.62
C PRO A 80 19.42 2.60 7.01
N ASP A 81 19.31 3.86 7.47
CA ASP A 81 18.62 4.21 8.70
C ASP A 81 17.36 5.02 8.39
N PRO A 82 16.16 4.58 8.78
CA PRO A 82 14.91 5.31 8.54
C PRO A 82 14.77 6.50 9.50
N LYS A 83 15.48 7.57 9.21
CA LYS A 83 15.51 8.83 10.00
C LYS A 83 14.38 9.80 9.65
N GLY A 84 13.27 9.32 9.12
CA GLY A 84 12.08 10.11 8.79
C GLY A 84 11.96 10.49 7.31
N ILE A 85 10.79 11.03 6.95
CA ILE A 85 10.43 11.37 5.57
C ILE A 85 11.29 12.53 5.05
N ALA A 86 11.52 13.58 5.87
CA ALA A 86 12.35 14.71 5.45
C ALA A 86 13.81 14.28 5.22
N HIS A 87 14.34 13.31 5.98
CA HIS A 87 15.65 12.72 5.71
C HIS A 87 15.68 11.99 4.36
N ALA A 88 14.63 11.23 4.03
CA ALA A 88 14.54 10.56 2.73
C ALA A 88 14.56 11.57 1.57
N VAL A 89 13.86 12.69 1.72
CA VAL A 89 13.90 13.80 0.75
C VAL A 89 15.32 14.41 0.67
N LEU A 90 15.97 14.64 1.80
CA LEU A 90 17.29 15.27 1.85
C LEU A 90 18.36 14.44 1.12
N ILE A 91 18.43 13.13 1.38
CA ILE A 91 19.40 12.24 0.72
C ILE A 91 19.12 12.03 -0.78
N SER A 92 17.93 12.41 -1.23
CA SER A 92 17.53 12.37 -2.65
C SER A 92 17.86 13.67 -3.41
N LYS A 93 18.49 14.66 -2.77
CA LYS A 93 18.76 15.99 -3.32
C LYS A 93 19.51 15.93 -4.65
N ASP A 94 20.56 15.12 -4.74
CA ASP A 94 21.35 14.97 -5.96
C ASP A 94 20.53 14.38 -7.11
N PHE A 95 19.68 13.37 -6.83
CA PHE A 95 18.75 12.82 -7.82
C PHE A 95 17.73 13.87 -8.29
N LEU A 96 17.22 14.70 -7.39
CA LEU A 96 16.17 15.68 -7.68
C LEU A 96 16.68 16.91 -8.45
N GLU A 97 17.99 17.16 -8.51
CA GLU A 97 18.68 18.15 -9.38
C GLU A 97 18.01 19.53 -9.42
N ASN A 98 17.58 20.01 -8.27
CA ASN A 98 16.92 21.32 -8.14
C ASN A 98 15.66 21.49 -9.01
N GLN A 99 14.94 20.40 -9.30
CA GLN A 99 13.67 20.41 -10.01
C GLN A 99 12.48 20.28 -9.06
N PRO A 100 11.27 20.75 -9.44
CA PRO A 100 10.04 20.41 -8.73
C PRO A 100 9.85 18.90 -8.68
N PHE A 101 9.32 18.38 -7.58
CA PHE A 101 9.15 16.95 -7.40
C PHE A 101 7.91 16.60 -6.57
N ILE A 102 7.41 15.39 -6.78
CA ILE A 102 6.40 14.74 -5.95
C ILE A 102 7.08 13.75 -5.01
N VAL A 103 6.64 13.70 -3.75
CA VAL A 103 6.95 12.63 -2.79
C VAL A 103 5.69 11.83 -2.57
N TYR A 104 5.78 10.51 -2.73
CA TYR A 104 4.68 9.57 -2.52
C TYR A 104 5.12 8.49 -1.53
N LEU A 105 4.40 8.31 -0.44
CA LEU A 105 4.65 7.22 0.51
C LEU A 105 4.14 5.92 -0.06
N GLY A 106 5.03 4.94 -0.31
CA GLY A 106 4.73 3.70 -1.00
C GLY A 106 3.77 2.74 -0.28
N ASP A 107 3.39 3.06 0.96
CA ASP A 107 2.40 2.35 1.76
C ASP A 107 1.05 3.08 1.86
N ASN A 108 0.86 4.14 1.08
CA ASN A 108 -0.40 4.87 0.99
C ASN A 108 -1.10 4.58 -0.33
N LEU A 109 -2.39 4.31 -0.25
CA LEU A 109 -3.27 4.16 -1.40
C LEU A 109 -4.32 5.26 -1.35
N LEU A 110 -4.58 5.89 -2.48
CA LEU A 110 -5.66 6.87 -2.57
C LEU A 110 -6.34 6.80 -3.94
N LYS A 111 -7.64 7.09 -3.94
CA LYS A 111 -8.44 7.25 -5.15
C LYS A 111 -8.54 8.73 -5.47
N GLU A 112 -7.43 9.28 -5.96
CA GLU A 112 -7.33 10.67 -6.41
C GLU A 112 -6.47 10.70 -7.68
N SER A 113 -6.69 11.68 -8.51
CA SER A 113 -5.97 11.85 -9.77
C SER A 113 -4.65 12.58 -9.55
N ILE A 114 -3.53 11.86 -9.44
CA ILE A 114 -2.20 12.50 -9.37
C ILE A 114 -1.89 13.35 -10.61
N PRO A 115 -2.28 12.99 -11.86
CA PRO A 115 -2.20 13.89 -13.00
C PRO A 115 -2.79 15.28 -12.74
N GLU A 116 -4.03 15.36 -12.25
CA GLU A 116 -4.71 16.63 -11.98
C GLU A 116 -4.00 17.45 -10.90
N LEU A 117 -3.53 16.78 -9.84
CA LEU A 117 -2.74 17.43 -8.78
C LEU A 117 -1.40 17.96 -9.30
N ALA A 118 -0.72 17.22 -10.16
CA ALA A 118 0.53 17.65 -10.77
C ALA A 118 0.33 18.88 -11.70
N GLU A 119 -0.78 18.92 -12.43
CA GLU A 119 -1.18 20.08 -13.23
C GLU A 119 -1.49 21.29 -12.35
N GLU A 120 -2.28 21.12 -11.28
CA GLU A 120 -2.60 22.16 -10.30
C GLU A 120 -1.33 22.77 -9.69
N PHE A 121 -0.41 21.89 -9.22
CA PHE A 121 0.86 22.32 -8.66
C PHE A 121 1.72 23.09 -9.67
N THR A 122 1.78 22.60 -10.90
CA THR A 122 2.59 23.22 -11.97
C THR A 122 2.02 24.58 -12.40
N ALA A 123 0.70 24.71 -12.46
CA ALA A 123 0.03 25.95 -12.82
C ALA A 123 0.14 27.02 -11.74
N SER A 124 -0.11 26.63 -10.48
CA SER A 124 -0.13 27.56 -9.34
C SER A 124 1.25 27.86 -8.76
N LYS A 125 2.25 27.01 -8.98
CA LYS A 125 3.64 27.14 -8.53
C LYS A 125 3.80 27.56 -7.05
N PRO A 126 3.17 26.87 -6.09
CA PRO A 126 3.45 27.08 -4.68
C PRO A 126 4.83 26.52 -4.32
N ASP A 127 5.37 26.90 -3.15
CA ASP A 127 6.60 26.28 -2.61
C ASP A 127 6.34 24.82 -2.18
N ALA A 128 5.14 24.53 -1.68
CA ALA A 128 4.67 23.18 -1.41
C ALA A 128 3.15 23.07 -1.65
N MET A 129 2.70 21.88 -2.06
CA MET A 129 1.29 21.48 -2.03
C MET A 129 1.18 20.16 -1.28
N VAL A 130 0.26 20.09 -0.32
CA VAL A 130 0.00 18.90 0.48
C VAL A 130 -1.37 18.32 0.17
N VAL A 131 -1.44 17.00 0.11
CA VAL A 131 -2.71 16.29 -0.06
C VAL A 131 -3.26 15.93 1.31
N LEU A 132 -4.50 16.31 1.57
CA LEU A 132 -5.16 16.17 2.87
C LEU A 132 -6.35 15.22 2.79
N VAL A 133 -6.60 14.54 3.90
CA VAL A 133 -7.75 13.67 4.08
C VAL A 133 -8.35 13.87 5.47
N ARG A 134 -9.68 13.75 5.60
CA ARG A 134 -10.34 13.76 6.91
C ARG A 134 -10.25 12.38 7.56
N VAL A 135 -9.81 12.35 8.80
CA VAL A 135 -9.64 11.11 9.56
C VAL A 135 -10.31 11.18 10.93
N LYS A 136 -10.75 10.01 11.42
CA LYS A 136 -11.37 9.91 12.77
C LYS A 136 -10.34 9.97 13.89
N GLU A 137 -9.11 9.50 13.64
CA GLU A 137 -8.05 9.41 14.64
C GLU A 137 -6.82 10.25 14.21
N PRO A 138 -6.89 11.58 14.23
CA PRO A 138 -5.83 12.45 13.71
C PRO A 138 -4.51 12.32 14.46
N GLY A 139 -4.52 11.92 15.74
CA GLY A 139 -3.29 11.71 16.52
C GLY A 139 -2.33 10.63 15.99
N ARG A 140 -2.74 9.87 14.98
CA ARG A 140 -1.88 8.88 14.30
C ARG A 140 -1.02 9.46 13.20
N PHE A 141 -1.31 10.65 12.72
CA PHE A 141 -0.79 11.24 11.48
C PHE A 141 -0.22 12.64 11.69
N GLY A 142 0.49 13.14 10.71
CA GLY A 142 0.75 14.56 10.58
C GLY A 142 -0.56 15.30 10.32
N VAL A 143 -0.87 16.30 11.11
CA VAL A 143 -2.16 17.03 11.10
C VAL A 143 -1.97 18.46 10.68
N VAL A 144 -2.92 18.99 9.92
CA VAL A 144 -2.89 20.35 9.37
C VAL A 144 -4.06 21.15 9.93
N LYS A 145 -3.78 22.34 10.47
CA LYS A 145 -4.80 23.33 10.84
C LYS A 145 -4.99 24.31 9.69
N ILE A 146 -6.24 24.51 9.30
CA ILE A 146 -6.65 25.45 8.25
C ILE A 146 -7.53 26.51 8.89
N GLU A 147 -7.22 27.79 8.64
CA GLU A 147 -7.99 28.95 9.05
C GLU A 147 -8.10 29.90 7.83
N ASP A 148 -9.29 30.39 7.56
CA ASP A 148 -9.60 31.27 6.43
C ASP A 148 -9.06 30.76 5.08
N GLY A 149 -9.17 29.41 4.86
CA GLY A 149 -8.72 28.77 3.63
C GLY A 149 -7.18 28.66 3.49
N LYS A 150 -6.42 28.93 4.55
CA LYS A 150 -4.95 28.84 4.55
C LYS A 150 -4.46 27.90 5.63
N ILE A 151 -3.38 27.20 5.34
CA ILE A 151 -2.66 26.40 6.33
C ILE A 151 -1.98 27.35 7.32
N THR A 152 -2.27 27.19 8.62
CA THR A 152 -1.68 27.98 9.69
C THR A 152 -0.76 27.17 10.58
N LYS A 153 -0.94 25.84 10.67
CA LYS A 153 -0.12 24.99 11.53
C LYS A 153 -0.08 23.55 11.02
N LEU A 154 1.10 22.93 11.12
CA LEU A 154 1.30 21.49 10.92
C LEU A 154 1.92 20.90 12.19
N VAL A 155 1.43 19.72 12.61
CA VAL A 155 1.91 19.02 13.82
C VAL A 155 1.99 17.53 13.56
N GLU A 156 3.15 16.93 13.82
CA GLU A 156 3.31 15.47 13.74
C GLU A 156 2.68 14.78 14.95
N LYS A 157 1.75 13.86 14.70
CA LYS A 157 1.10 12.99 15.69
C LYS A 157 0.74 13.71 16.99
N PRO A 158 -0.14 14.73 16.92
CA PRO A 158 -0.45 15.56 18.05
C PRO A 158 -1.10 14.75 19.18
N LYS A 159 -0.69 15.01 20.44
CA LYS A 159 -1.30 14.41 21.64
C LYS A 159 -2.65 15.02 21.98
N GLN A 160 -2.87 16.26 21.55
CA GLN A 160 -4.13 16.98 21.71
C GLN A 160 -4.76 17.19 20.34
N PHE A 161 -6.08 17.23 20.27
CA PHE A 161 -6.79 17.48 19.02
C PHE A 161 -6.39 18.84 18.43
N VAL A 162 -6.03 18.86 17.17
CA VAL A 162 -5.67 20.06 16.39
C VAL A 162 -6.69 20.29 15.28
N SER A 163 -6.93 19.28 14.47
CA SER A 163 -7.95 19.23 13.42
C SER A 163 -8.15 17.78 12.97
N ASP A 164 -9.14 17.53 12.13
CA ASP A 164 -9.39 16.23 11.50
C ASP A 164 -8.68 16.06 10.15
N PHE A 165 -7.95 17.10 9.67
CA PHE A 165 -7.17 17.03 8.44
C PHE A 165 -5.80 16.38 8.65
N ALA A 166 -5.61 15.19 8.10
CA ALA A 166 -4.35 14.48 8.09
C ALA A 166 -3.65 14.60 6.72
N LEU A 167 -2.32 14.54 6.72
CA LEU A 167 -1.52 14.43 5.52
C LEU A 167 -1.67 13.05 4.90
N ALA A 168 -2.05 12.98 3.63
CA ALA A 168 -2.33 11.73 2.91
C ALA A 168 -1.09 11.00 2.38
N GLY A 169 0.12 11.46 2.74
CA GLY A 169 1.36 10.83 2.28
C GLY A 169 1.75 11.16 0.84
N VAL A 170 1.14 12.17 0.25
CA VAL A 170 1.49 12.72 -1.06
C VAL A 170 1.79 14.20 -0.91
N TYR A 171 2.95 14.61 -1.41
CA TYR A 171 3.46 15.96 -1.27
C TYR A 171 4.08 16.42 -2.58
N PHE A 172 3.88 17.68 -2.95
CA PHE A 172 4.59 18.32 -4.05
C PHE A 172 5.45 19.45 -3.50
N PHE A 173 6.69 19.53 -3.95
CA PHE A 173 7.64 20.50 -3.46
C PHE A 173 8.38 21.21 -4.59
N GLN A 174 8.66 22.51 -4.34
CA GLN A 174 9.77 23.19 -5.00
C GLN A 174 11.08 22.90 -4.26
N PRO A 175 12.24 23.09 -4.92
CA PRO A 175 13.55 22.93 -4.28
C PRO A 175 13.78 23.83 -3.06
N SER A 176 12.97 24.87 -2.87
CA SER A 176 12.97 25.75 -1.70
C SER A 176 12.80 25.02 -0.36
N ILE A 177 12.33 23.75 -0.38
CA ILE A 177 12.22 22.92 0.82
C ILE A 177 13.59 22.50 1.39
N PHE A 178 14.63 22.28 0.56
CA PHE A 178 15.93 21.76 1.00
C PHE A 178 16.61 22.62 2.06
N PRO A 179 16.75 23.97 1.90
CA PRO A 179 17.33 24.81 2.94
C PRO A 179 16.58 24.78 4.28
N VAL A 180 15.32 24.37 4.26
CA VAL A 180 14.54 24.16 5.50
C VAL A 180 14.92 22.83 6.13
N ILE A 181 14.91 21.74 5.34
CA ILE A 181 15.23 20.40 5.84
C ILE A 181 16.65 20.36 6.43
N GLU A 182 17.62 21.03 5.82
CA GLU A 182 19.00 21.08 6.29
C GLU A 182 19.14 21.73 7.69
N THR A 183 18.16 22.51 8.13
CA THR A 183 18.15 23.14 9.47
C THR A 183 17.33 22.37 10.51
N LEU A 184 16.63 21.30 10.12
CA LEU A 184 15.82 20.51 11.04
C LEU A 184 16.69 19.79 12.07
N LYS A 185 16.11 19.60 13.24
CA LYS A 185 16.64 18.72 14.29
C LYS A 185 15.74 17.49 14.40
N PRO A 186 16.28 16.32 14.78
CA PRO A 186 15.46 15.15 15.04
C PRO A 186 14.36 15.45 16.07
N SER A 187 13.16 15.00 15.77
CA SER A 187 12.00 15.08 16.66
C SER A 187 12.17 14.16 17.90
N TRP A 188 11.18 14.17 18.78
CA TRP A 188 11.11 13.21 19.90
C TRP A 188 11.09 11.74 19.47
N ARG A 189 10.80 11.47 18.16
CA ARG A 189 10.85 10.14 17.54
C ARG A 189 12.25 9.81 16.98
N ASN A 190 13.20 10.70 17.11
CA ASN A 190 14.52 10.64 16.47
C ASN A 190 14.42 10.63 14.92
N GLU A 191 13.40 11.29 14.37
CA GLU A 191 13.15 11.42 12.94
C GLU A 191 13.16 12.88 12.50
N LEU A 192 13.57 13.16 11.25
CA LEU A 192 13.36 14.44 10.59
C LEU A 192 11.95 14.41 9.96
N GLU A 193 11.03 15.14 10.57
CA GLU A 193 9.62 15.10 10.21
C GLU A 193 9.33 16.02 9.01
N ILE A 194 8.57 15.49 8.06
CA ILE A 194 8.14 16.29 6.90
C ILE A 194 7.16 17.41 7.32
N THR A 195 6.39 17.20 8.36
CA THR A 195 5.50 18.20 8.95
C THR A 195 6.27 19.40 9.46
N GLU A 196 7.43 19.19 10.10
CA GLU A 196 8.30 20.26 10.58
C GLU A 196 9.00 20.99 9.42
N ALA A 197 9.37 20.27 8.35
CA ALA A 197 9.91 20.89 7.14
C ALA A 197 8.89 21.84 6.50
N ILE A 198 7.64 21.39 6.33
CA ILE A 198 6.56 22.21 5.75
C ILE A 198 6.22 23.38 6.69
N GLN A 199 6.16 23.15 8.01
CA GLN A 199 5.96 24.22 9.00
C GLN A 199 7.09 25.26 8.95
N GLY A 200 8.33 24.81 8.81
CA GLY A 200 9.49 25.69 8.65
C GLY A 200 9.44 26.50 7.35
N LEU A 201 8.97 25.92 6.26
CA LEU A 201 8.76 26.61 4.99
C LEU A 201 7.69 27.71 5.16
N LEU A 202 6.58 27.40 5.84
CA LEU A 202 5.51 28.36 6.16
C LEU A 202 6.05 29.54 6.99
N HIS A 203 6.87 29.28 8.02
CA HIS A 203 7.48 30.32 8.86
C HIS A 203 8.44 31.23 8.09
N ARG A 204 9.04 30.76 7.00
CA ARG A 204 9.91 31.56 6.12
C ARG A 204 9.11 32.34 5.06
N GLY A 205 7.78 32.32 5.13
CA GLY A 205 6.87 32.99 4.19
C GLY A 205 6.63 32.25 2.88
N GLY A 206 6.98 30.96 2.83
CA GLY A 206 6.69 30.09 1.69
C GLY A 206 5.17 29.92 1.48
N ARG A 207 4.76 29.89 0.21
CA ARG A 207 3.37 29.69 -0.16
C ARG A 207 3.04 28.19 -0.18
N ILE A 208 2.17 27.75 0.72
CA ILE A 208 1.74 26.36 0.82
C ILE A 208 0.26 26.27 0.44
N THR A 209 -0.05 25.41 -0.51
CA THR A 209 -1.42 25.08 -0.89
C THR A 209 -1.78 23.67 -0.43
N PHE A 210 -3.05 23.34 -0.47
CA PHE A 210 -3.52 22.01 -0.13
C PHE A 210 -4.63 21.57 -1.09
N HIS A 211 -4.76 20.25 -1.25
CA HIS A 211 -5.87 19.60 -1.94
C HIS A 211 -6.51 18.60 -0.98
N GLU A 212 -7.83 18.66 -0.80
CA GLU A 212 -8.58 17.68 0.00
C GLU A 212 -9.03 16.53 -0.90
N VAL A 213 -8.65 15.29 -0.54
CA VAL A 213 -9.01 14.07 -1.27
C VAL A 213 -10.52 13.93 -1.37
N SER A 214 -11.03 13.81 -2.58
CA SER A 214 -12.46 13.63 -2.86
C SER A 214 -12.92 12.18 -2.77
N GLY A 215 -12.00 11.23 -2.96
CA GLY A 215 -12.24 9.80 -2.92
C GLY A 215 -11.90 9.16 -1.57
N TRP A 216 -11.37 7.95 -1.62
CA TRP A 216 -10.89 7.26 -0.44
C TRP A 216 -9.35 7.29 -0.35
N TRP A 217 -8.86 7.22 0.86
CA TRP A 217 -7.44 7.09 1.19
C TRP A 217 -7.25 6.01 2.26
N LYS A 218 -6.12 5.30 2.19
CA LYS A 218 -5.74 4.32 3.20
C LYS A 218 -4.22 4.28 3.41
N ASP A 219 -3.79 4.48 4.67
CA ASP A 219 -2.47 4.11 5.16
C ASP A 219 -2.50 2.64 5.56
N THR A 220 -1.60 1.82 5.00
CA THR A 220 -1.58 0.38 5.20
C THR A 220 -0.55 -0.02 6.26
N GLY A 221 -0.68 0.60 7.41
CA GLY A 221 0.26 0.42 8.53
C GLY A 221 0.03 -0.81 9.40
N ARG A 222 -1.14 -1.46 9.31
CA ARG A 222 -1.55 -2.62 10.12
C ARG A 222 -2.24 -3.68 9.25
N PRO A 223 -2.35 -4.95 9.69
CA PRO A 223 -3.05 -5.99 8.91
C PRO A 223 -4.50 -5.63 8.57
N GLU A 224 -5.23 -5.02 9.50
CA GLU A 224 -6.62 -4.59 9.29
C GLU A 224 -6.70 -3.52 8.20
N ASP A 225 -5.71 -2.59 8.16
CA ASP A 225 -5.61 -1.55 7.14
C ASP A 225 -5.37 -2.15 5.74
N ILE A 226 -4.63 -3.28 5.65
CA ILE A 226 -4.40 -4.01 4.38
C ILE A 226 -5.69 -4.65 3.88
N LEU A 227 -6.46 -5.32 4.75
CA LEU A 227 -7.75 -5.91 4.37
C LEU A 227 -8.73 -4.83 3.91
N GLU A 228 -8.80 -3.70 4.61
CA GLU A 228 -9.66 -2.59 4.22
C GLU A 228 -9.22 -1.97 2.88
N ALA A 229 -7.91 -1.79 2.67
CA ALA A 229 -7.38 -1.34 1.37
C ALA A 229 -7.74 -2.31 0.23
N ASN A 230 -7.65 -3.63 0.49
CA ASN A 230 -8.06 -4.66 -0.45
C ASN A 230 -9.54 -4.56 -0.83
N GLN A 231 -10.43 -4.33 0.16
CA GLN A 231 -11.84 -4.09 -0.09
C GLN A 231 -12.06 -2.85 -0.97
N LEU A 232 -11.37 -1.73 -0.63
CA LEU A 232 -11.53 -0.48 -1.36
C LEU A 232 -11.11 -0.61 -2.83
N VAL A 233 -10.00 -1.28 -3.09
CA VAL A 233 -9.51 -1.52 -4.46
C VAL A 233 -10.43 -2.46 -5.22
N LEU A 234 -10.86 -3.56 -4.61
CA LEU A 234 -11.72 -4.57 -5.25
C LEU A 234 -13.12 -4.04 -5.62
N ARG A 235 -13.63 -2.98 -4.96
CA ARG A 235 -14.91 -2.35 -5.34
C ARG A 235 -14.93 -1.85 -6.79
N ASP A 236 -13.77 -1.44 -7.30
CA ASP A 236 -13.65 -0.92 -8.66
C ASP A 236 -13.17 -2.01 -9.66
N LEU A 237 -13.12 -3.28 -9.23
CA LEU A 237 -12.64 -4.40 -10.04
C LEU A 237 -13.53 -4.59 -11.27
N LYS A 238 -12.89 -4.72 -12.44
CA LYS A 238 -13.55 -5.12 -13.68
C LYS A 238 -13.40 -6.61 -13.87
N SER A 239 -14.51 -7.29 -14.22
CA SER A 239 -14.49 -8.73 -14.47
C SER A 239 -13.63 -9.11 -15.66
N SER A 240 -12.80 -10.15 -15.47
CA SER A 240 -11.96 -10.72 -16.52
C SER A 240 -11.70 -12.20 -16.20
N ILE A 241 -12.20 -13.13 -17.00
CA ILE A 241 -12.02 -14.56 -16.78
C ILE A 241 -11.15 -15.13 -17.90
N LYS A 242 -9.88 -15.44 -17.57
CA LYS A 242 -8.91 -16.07 -18.46
C LYS A 242 -8.65 -17.53 -18.10
N GLY A 243 -9.05 -17.94 -16.90
CA GLY A 243 -8.94 -19.30 -16.41
C GLY A 243 -10.00 -20.24 -17.00
N LYS A 244 -9.85 -21.55 -16.73
CA LYS A 244 -10.80 -22.59 -17.10
C LYS A 244 -11.83 -22.77 -15.99
N LEU A 245 -13.12 -22.77 -16.35
CA LEU A 245 -14.24 -23.11 -15.46
C LEU A 245 -14.83 -24.42 -15.88
N ASP A 246 -15.00 -25.38 -14.95
CA ASP A 246 -15.74 -26.60 -15.21
C ASP A 246 -17.25 -26.35 -15.27
N GLU A 247 -18.00 -27.28 -15.84
CA GLU A 247 -19.46 -27.25 -15.84
C GLU A 247 -20.00 -27.28 -14.40
N GLY A 248 -20.98 -26.42 -14.10
CA GLY A 248 -21.57 -26.33 -12.76
C GLY A 248 -20.81 -25.44 -11.78
N VAL A 249 -19.82 -24.65 -12.24
CA VAL A 249 -19.22 -23.55 -11.47
C VAL A 249 -20.18 -22.35 -11.46
N SER A 250 -20.38 -21.75 -10.29
CA SER A 250 -21.18 -20.53 -10.12
C SER A 250 -20.27 -19.33 -9.93
N VAL A 251 -20.36 -18.32 -10.82
CA VAL A 251 -19.64 -17.06 -10.70
C VAL A 251 -20.64 -15.90 -10.71
N SER A 252 -20.53 -14.99 -9.73
CA SER A 252 -21.37 -13.80 -9.62
C SER A 252 -20.60 -12.59 -9.10
N GLY A 253 -21.04 -11.37 -9.48
CA GLY A 253 -20.35 -10.12 -9.14
C GLY A 253 -19.09 -9.89 -9.99
N SER A 254 -18.28 -8.91 -9.61
CA SER A 254 -17.04 -8.60 -10.32
C SER A 254 -15.93 -9.59 -9.94
N VAL A 255 -15.51 -10.43 -10.88
CA VAL A 255 -14.49 -11.47 -10.64
C VAL A 255 -13.40 -11.39 -11.70
N GLU A 256 -12.14 -11.44 -11.26
CA GLU A 256 -10.97 -11.61 -12.13
C GLU A 256 -10.35 -12.97 -11.85
N ILE A 257 -10.09 -13.75 -12.91
CA ILE A 257 -9.44 -15.07 -12.85
C ILE A 257 -8.30 -15.09 -13.85
N GLY A 258 -7.06 -15.30 -13.34
CA GLY A 258 -5.83 -15.32 -14.12
C GLY A 258 -5.73 -16.54 -15.05
N GLU A 259 -4.79 -16.43 -15.99
CA GLU A 259 -4.48 -17.49 -16.95
C GLU A 259 -3.94 -18.75 -16.25
N GLY A 260 -4.25 -19.94 -16.80
CA GLY A 260 -3.83 -21.21 -16.23
C GLY A 260 -4.57 -21.63 -14.94
N THR A 261 -5.41 -20.78 -14.37
CA THR A 261 -6.21 -21.11 -13.20
C THR A 261 -7.39 -22.02 -13.58
N HIS A 262 -7.62 -23.07 -12.79
CA HIS A 262 -8.70 -24.01 -12.97
C HIS A 262 -9.68 -23.97 -11.80
N VAL A 263 -10.94 -23.69 -12.10
CA VAL A 263 -12.06 -23.71 -11.15
C VAL A 263 -12.88 -24.96 -11.39
N HIS A 264 -12.91 -25.84 -10.40
CA HIS A 264 -13.53 -27.15 -10.50
C HIS A 264 -15.04 -27.13 -10.25
N ARG A 265 -15.69 -28.16 -10.72
CA ARG A 265 -17.13 -28.36 -10.60
C ARG A 265 -17.64 -28.16 -9.16
N GLY A 266 -18.75 -27.44 -9.01
CA GLY A 266 -19.41 -27.20 -7.72
C GLY A 266 -18.77 -26.06 -6.91
N ALA A 267 -17.70 -25.47 -7.39
CA ALA A 267 -17.15 -24.26 -6.77
C ALA A 267 -18.07 -23.05 -6.98
N THR A 268 -18.09 -22.15 -6.02
CA THR A 268 -18.84 -20.89 -6.07
C THR A 268 -17.91 -19.72 -5.83
N ILE A 269 -17.93 -18.75 -6.74
CA ILE A 269 -17.14 -17.51 -6.61
C ILE A 269 -18.10 -16.33 -6.60
N ARG A 270 -18.04 -15.52 -5.53
CA ARG A 270 -18.82 -14.29 -5.40
C ARG A 270 -17.87 -13.11 -5.30
N GLY A 271 -17.91 -12.24 -6.30
CA GLY A 271 -17.14 -11.02 -6.33
C GLY A 271 -17.69 -9.91 -5.42
N PRO A 272 -16.90 -8.85 -5.20
CA PRO A 272 -15.65 -8.63 -5.90
C PRO A 272 -14.53 -9.56 -5.39
N ALA A 273 -13.87 -10.25 -6.30
CA ALA A 273 -12.78 -11.18 -5.97
C ALA A 273 -11.76 -11.26 -7.11
N VAL A 274 -10.50 -11.42 -6.77
CA VAL A 274 -9.41 -11.63 -7.74
C VAL A 274 -8.69 -12.94 -7.43
N ILE A 275 -8.46 -13.75 -8.45
CA ILE A 275 -7.71 -15.01 -8.38
C ILE A 275 -6.58 -14.93 -9.40
N GLY A 276 -5.36 -15.10 -8.93
CA GLY A 276 -4.14 -15.03 -9.74
C GLY A 276 -4.01 -16.16 -10.75
N GLU A 277 -2.85 -16.29 -11.34
CA GLU A 277 -2.54 -17.26 -12.38
C GLU A 277 -2.19 -18.63 -11.80
N ASN A 278 -2.40 -19.70 -12.63
CA ASN A 278 -2.00 -21.08 -12.33
C ASN A 278 -2.51 -21.59 -10.97
N SER A 279 -3.65 -21.11 -10.51
CA SER A 279 -4.26 -21.47 -9.23
C SER A 279 -5.33 -22.54 -9.42
N GLU A 280 -5.67 -23.25 -8.35
CA GLU A 280 -6.65 -24.33 -8.35
C GLU A 280 -7.73 -24.04 -7.31
N ILE A 281 -8.97 -23.87 -7.76
CA ILE A 281 -10.14 -23.73 -6.89
C ILE A 281 -10.90 -25.05 -6.95
N GLY A 282 -10.75 -25.83 -5.90
CA GLY A 282 -11.21 -27.23 -5.86
C GLY A 282 -12.72 -27.40 -5.84
N PRO A 283 -13.19 -28.68 -5.97
CA PRO A 283 -14.59 -28.97 -5.93
C PRO A 283 -15.23 -28.49 -4.62
N GLY A 284 -16.39 -27.81 -4.73
CA GLY A 284 -17.15 -27.35 -3.59
C GLY A 284 -16.54 -26.20 -2.80
N ALA A 285 -15.44 -25.63 -3.27
CA ALA A 285 -14.83 -24.44 -2.64
C ALA A 285 -15.74 -23.21 -2.81
N TYR A 286 -15.75 -22.34 -1.81
CA TYR A 286 -16.43 -21.05 -1.86
C TYR A 286 -15.42 -19.92 -1.72
N VAL A 287 -15.38 -19.03 -2.70
CA VAL A 287 -14.60 -17.79 -2.66
C VAL A 287 -15.59 -16.63 -2.57
N GLY A 288 -15.64 -15.97 -1.42
CA GLY A 288 -16.56 -14.88 -1.12
C GLY A 288 -16.05 -13.51 -1.51
N PRO A 289 -16.85 -12.45 -1.30
CA PRO A 289 -16.50 -11.09 -1.66
C PRO A 289 -15.23 -10.59 -0.95
N TYR A 290 -14.58 -9.63 -1.59
CA TYR A 290 -13.38 -8.95 -1.07
C TYR A 290 -12.18 -9.87 -0.84
N THR A 291 -12.13 -10.98 -1.55
CA THR A 291 -11.07 -11.98 -1.46
C THR A 291 -10.07 -11.82 -2.61
N SER A 292 -8.78 -11.80 -2.25
CA SER A 292 -7.67 -11.82 -3.19
C SER A 292 -6.87 -13.11 -3.02
N ILE A 293 -6.82 -13.92 -4.05
CA ILE A 293 -6.05 -15.16 -4.11
C ILE A 293 -4.91 -14.96 -5.09
N GLY A 294 -3.68 -15.13 -4.63
CA GLY A 294 -2.48 -15.00 -5.43
C GLY A 294 -2.33 -16.07 -6.50
N SER A 295 -1.15 -16.15 -7.12
CA SER A 295 -0.82 -17.14 -8.14
C SER A 295 -0.30 -18.45 -7.52
N ASN A 296 -0.50 -19.58 -8.23
CA ASN A 296 -0.10 -20.92 -7.79
C ASN A 296 -0.70 -21.33 -6.43
N VAL A 297 -1.90 -20.84 -6.11
CA VAL A 297 -2.61 -21.13 -4.85
C VAL A 297 -3.59 -22.27 -5.08
N LYS A 298 -3.76 -23.13 -4.05
CA LYS A 298 -4.80 -24.17 -4.04
C LYS A 298 -5.79 -23.93 -2.92
N ILE A 299 -7.08 -23.81 -3.27
CA ILE A 299 -8.21 -23.75 -2.33
C ILE A 299 -9.03 -25.00 -2.52
N LEU A 300 -8.98 -25.91 -1.56
CA LEU A 300 -9.58 -27.25 -1.66
C LEU A 300 -10.71 -27.41 -0.64
N GLY A 301 -11.98 -27.39 -1.11
CA GLY A 301 -13.16 -27.62 -0.27
C GLY A 301 -13.33 -26.64 0.89
N THR A 302 -12.71 -25.45 0.81
CA THR A 302 -12.69 -24.42 1.85
C THR A 302 -13.61 -23.27 1.48
N GLU A 303 -14.26 -22.67 2.47
CA GLU A 303 -14.94 -21.39 2.34
C GLU A 303 -13.99 -20.26 2.75
N ILE A 304 -13.75 -19.27 1.86
CA ILE A 304 -12.90 -18.12 2.14
C ILE A 304 -13.58 -16.83 1.73
N GLU A 305 -13.51 -15.81 2.59
CA GLU A 305 -14.12 -14.50 2.36
C GLU A 305 -13.31 -13.38 3.02
N ASN A 306 -13.36 -12.18 2.44
CA ASN A 306 -12.66 -10.98 2.93
C ASN A 306 -11.22 -11.25 3.36
N SER A 307 -10.47 -11.97 2.54
CA SER A 307 -9.15 -12.49 2.89
C SER A 307 -8.16 -12.30 1.75
N ILE A 308 -6.87 -12.27 2.09
CA ILE A 308 -5.76 -12.21 1.15
C ILE A 308 -4.92 -13.48 1.32
N VAL A 309 -4.81 -14.28 0.27
CA VAL A 309 -3.96 -15.47 0.23
C VAL A 309 -2.81 -15.21 -0.74
N LEU A 310 -1.58 -15.20 -0.22
CA LEU A 310 -0.40 -14.94 -1.03
C LEU A 310 0.03 -16.18 -1.82
N ASP A 311 0.88 -15.95 -2.83
CA ASP A 311 1.30 -16.94 -3.82
C ASP A 311 1.80 -18.26 -3.21
N GLY A 312 1.54 -19.37 -3.90
CA GLY A 312 2.04 -20.70 -3.59
C GLY A 312 1.40 -21.36 -2.37
N SER A 313 0.36 -20.77 -1.78
CA SER A 313 -0.25 -21.27 -0.55
C SER A 313 -1.29 -22.36 -0.85
N ILE A 314 -1.52 -23.25 0.13
CA ILE A 314 -2.51 -24.33 0.06
C ILE A 314 -3.46 -24.20 1.24
N ILE A 315 -4.76 -24.04 0.94
CA ILE A 315 -5.81 -24.00 1.94
C ILE A 315 -6.74 -25.21 1.68
N ASP A 316 -6.68 -26.15 2.61
CA ASP A 316 -7.41 -27.40 2.58
C ASP A 316 -7.99 -27.66 3.96
N CYS A 317 -8.99 -26.87 4.33
CA CYS A 317 -9.64 -26.98 5.64
C CYS A 317 -11.16 -26.87 5.49
N ARG A 318 -11.87 -27.50 6.42
CA ARG A 318 -13.35 -27.45 6.45
C ARG A 318 -13.87 -26.21 7.16
N ASP A 319 -13.03 -25.54 7.91
CA ASP A 319 -13.40 -24.30 8.59
C ASP A 319 -13.48 -23.16 7.58
N ARG A 320 -14.39 -22.23 7.81
CA ARG A 320 -14.47 -21.00 7.03
C ARG A 320 -13.34 -20.06 7.41
N VAL A 321 -12.63 -19.55 6.41
CA VAL A 321 -11.54 -18.58 6.57
C VAL A 321 -12.08 -17.18 6.26
N VAL A 322 -12.04 -16.28 7.23
CA VAL A 322 -12.53 -14.91 7.08
C VAL A 322 -11.52 -13.92 7.65
N ASP A 323 -11.53 -12.68 7.16
CA ASP A 323 -10.74 -11.55 7.68
C ASP A 323 -9.26 -11.88 7.87
N SER A 324 -8.69 -12.69 6.95
CA SER A 324 -7.39 -13.31 7.12
C SER A 324 -6.39 -12.86 6.05
N ILE A 325 -5.10 -12.79 6.46
CA ILE A 325 -3.99 -12.61 5.53
C ILE A 325 -3.06 -13.81 5.68
N ILE A 326 -2.91 -14.59 4.61
CA ILE A 326 -2.16 -15.83 4.59
C ILE A 326 -0.89 -15.61 3.77
N GLY A 327 0.26 -15.77 4.41
CA GLY A 327 1.58 -15.54 3.82
C GLY A 327 1.92 -16.47 2.67
N ARG A 328 2.98 -16.15 1.91
CA ARG A 328 3.44 -16.97 0.78
C ARG A 328 3.83 -18.38 1.22
N ASN A 329 3.52 -19.38 0.36
CA ASN A 329 3.87 -20.78 0.57
C ASN A 329 3.35 -21.37 1.89
N SER A 330 2.30 -20.77 2.47
CA SER A 330 1.66 -21.26 3.70
C SER A 330 0.75 -22.45 3.42
N GLN A 331 0.61 -23.32 4.41
CA GLN A 331 -0.30 -24.46 4.32
C GLN A 331 -1.25 -24.46 5.53
N ILE A 332 -2.54 -24.41 5.25
CA ILE A 332 -3.61 -24.57 6.25
C ILE A 332 -4.36 -25.83 5.88
N ARG A 333 -4.34 -26.83 6.76
CA ARG A 333 -4.97 -28.13 6.50
C ARG A 333 -5.76 -28.61 7.72
N SER A 334 -6.93 -29.20 7.48
CA SER A 334 -7.67 -29.94 8.50
C SER A 334 -7.21 -31.38 8.55
N ASN A 335 -6.87 -31.87 9.75
CA ASN A 335 -6.52 -33.28 10.01
C ASN A 335 -7.76 -34.07 10.46
N ASP A 336 -8.80 -34.18 9.62
CA ASP A 336 -10.08 -34.79 9.99
C ASP A 336 -10.13 -36.31 9.96
N THR A 337 -9.04 -36.99 9.57
CA THR A 337 -8.98 -38.42 9.42
C THR A 337 -8.55 -39.18 10.69
N GLN A 338 -8.07 -38.47 11.70
CA GLN A 338 -7.61 -39.11 12.94
C GLN A 338 -8.50 -38.76 14.14
N ARG A 339 -8.81 -39.76 14.95
CA ARG A 339 -9.53 -39.60 16.22
C ARG A 339 -8.57 -39.88 17.38
N PRO A 340 -8.59 -39.08 18.46
CA PRO A 340 -9.40 -37.85 18.61
C PRO A 340 -8.99 -36.74 17.63
N SER A 341 -9.96 -36.01 17.13
CA SER A 341 -9.72 -34.84 16.30
C SER A 341 -9.06 -33.75 17.14
N GLY A 342 -8.04 -33.09 16.61
CA GLY A 342 -7.34 -32.01 17.29
C GLY A 342 -6.62 -31.10 16.31
N ARG A 343 -6.44 -29.86 16.71
CA ARG A 343 -5.67 -28.88 15.93
C ARG A 343 -4.20 -28.94 16.35
N ARG A 344 -3.30 -29.07 15.38
CA ARG A 344 -1.86 -28.98 15.60
C ARG A 344 -1.34 -27.65 15.10
N PHE A 345 -0.65 -26.92 15.97
CA PHE A 345 -0.03 -25.66 15.61
C PHE A 345 1.49 -25.80 15.62
N VAL A 346 2.13 -25.30 14.57
CA VAL A 346 3.57 -24.99 14.54
C VAL A 346 3.64 -23.54 14.13
N VAL A 347 3.86 -22.66 15.10
CA VAL A 347 3.77 -21.21 14.91
C VAL A 347 5.12 -20.56 15.22
N GLY A 348 5.48 -19.52 14.49
CA GLY A 348 6.68 -18.72 14.73
C GLY A 348 6.46 -17.63 15.78
N GLU A 349 7.49 -16.82 16.00
CA GLU A 349 7.40 -15.66 16.89
C GLU A 349 6.34 -14.67 16.41
N SER A 350 5.65 -14.03 17.37
CA SER A 350 4.63 -13.00 17.12
C SER A 350 3.45 -13.45 16.24
N THR A 351 3.17 -14.76 16.21
CA THR A 351 1.99 -15.28 15.54
C THR A 351 0.74 -15.06 16.40
N TYR A 352 -0.31 -14.54 15.81
CA TYR A 352 -1.65 -14.45 16.41
C TYR A 352 -2.54 -15.52 15.77
N VAL A 353 -3.19 -16.33 16.60
CA VAL A 353 -4.15 -17.35 16.19
C VAL A 353 -5.47 -17.08 16.91
N SER A 354 -6.53 -16.85 16.14
CA SER A 354 -7.92 -16.84 16.66
C SER A 354 -8.64 -18.10 16.16
N LEU A 355 -9.33 -18.80 17.07
CA LEU A 355 -10.02 -20.07 16.80
C LEU A 355 -11.52 -19.91 16.95
#